data_199ed4360c13d6fd5eb2f951ea44b5ac
#
_entry.id   199ed4360c13d6fd5eb2f951ea44b5ac
#
_cell.length_a   1.000
_cell.length_b   1.000
_cell.length_c   1.000
_cell.angle_alpha   90.00
_cell.angle_beta   90.00
_cell.angle_gamma   90.00
#
_symmetry.space_group_name_H-M   'P 1'
#
loop_
_entity.id
_entity.type
_entity.pdbx_description
1 polymer ?
#
loop_
_entity_poly.entity_id
_entity_poly.type
_entity_poly.pdbx_seq_one_letter_code
_entity_poly.pdbx_strand_id
1 'polypeptide(L)'
;MADERVATDAEAEDKRSSDALGQGVDTALVEEALRGRLEAFNELVARHQDHLYALVYRLVPDRDQAADAVQEAFFSAYRNLHSFRGGSVRSWLSRIAINAAMDLQRATRRRPSQPYPEYEDESWQPPAVADEEPEAKALAAERSRALAGALVALPFEQRNCIVLFDVEGYDYAEIAVIMRVEVGTVKSRIHRGRLTLRNTLAASRELFRG
;
A
#
# COMPACT_ATOMS: atom_id res chain seq x y z
N MET A 1 -32.89 1.52 -10.21
CA MET A 1 -32.51 1.81 -8.82
C MET A 1 -32.49 0.56 -7.89
N ALA A 2 -33.31 -0.46 -8.09
CA ALA A 2 -33.25 -1.71 -7.31
C ALA A 2 -32.20 -2.70 -7.89
N ASP A 3 -31.98 -2.69 -9.19
CA ASP A 3 -31.08 -3.60 -9.90
C ASP A 3 -29.58 -3.28 -9.66
N GLU A 4 -29.24 -2.02 -9.50
CA GLU A 4 -27.87 -1.55 -9.27
C GLU A 4 -27.33 -1.92 -7.88
N ARG A 5 -28.21 -1.98 -6.87
CA ARG A 5 -27.84 -2.41 -5.50
C ARG A 5 -27.58 -3.92 -5.41
N VAL A 6 -28.30 -4.72 -6.16
CA VAL A 6 -28.14 -6.19 -6.17
C VAL A 6 -26.82 -6.60 -6.85
N ALA A 7 -26.40 -5.89 -7.90
CA ALA A 7 -25.11 -6.13 -8.55
C ALA A 7 -23.93 -5.79 -7.62
N THR A 8 -24.01 -4.66 -6.90
CA THR A 8 -22.95 -4.22 -5.97
C THR A 8 -22.80 -5.16 -4.77
N ASP A 9 -23.91 -5.70 -4.25
CA ASP A 9 -23.89 -6.66 -3.13
C ASP A 9 -23.32 -8.02 -3.56
N ALA A 10 -23.62 -8.50 -4.77
CA ALA A 10 -23.07 -9.75 -5.31
C ALA A 10 -21.56 -9.67 -5.57
N GLU A 11 -21.06 -8.55 -6.10
CA GLU A 11 -19.62 -8.29 -6.29
C GLU A 11 -18.88 -8.19 -4.96
N ALA A 12 -19.50 -7.60 -3.95
CA ALA A 12 -18.94 -7.50 -2.60
C ALA A 12 -18.89 -8.87 -1.88
N GLU A 13 -19.84 -9.75 -2.13
CA GLU A 13 -19.85 -11.12 -1.58
C GLU A 13 -18.83 -12.01 -2.29
N ASP A 14 -18.70 -11.91 -3.61
CA ASP A 14 -17.71 -12.67 -4.38
C ASP A 14 -16.28 -12.28 -3.98
N LYS A 15 -16.02 -10.98 -3.81
CA LYS A 15 -14.74 -10.47 -3.33
C LYS A 15 -14.39 -10.94 -1.91
N ARG A 16 -15.37 -10.95 -0.99
CA ARG A 16 -15.17 -11.46 0.38
C ARG A 16 -14.90 -12.97 0.37
N SER A 17 -15.57 -13.72 -0.48
CA SER A 17 -15.36 -15.17 -0.62
C SER A 17 -13.98 -15.48 -1.20
N SER A 18 -13.55 -14.74 -2.21
CA SER A 18 -12.20 -14.84 -2.81
C SER A 18 -11.10 -14.48 -1.80
N ASP A 19 -11.29 -13.40 -1.03
CA ASP A 19 -10.35 -12.98 0.03
C ASP A 19 -10.28 -14.04 1.15
N ALA A 20 -11.39 -14.64 1.54
CA ALA A 20 -11.43 -15.69 2.56
C ALA A 20 -10.72 -16.97 2.11
N LEU A 21 -10.90 -17.38 0.85
CA LEU A 21 -10.20 -18.53 0.27
C LEU A 21 -8.69 -18.26 0.16
N GLY A 22 -8.30 -17.07 -0.29
CA GLY A 22 -6.90 -16.66 -0.34
C GLY A 22 -6.23 -16.66 1.04
N GLN A 23 -6.94 -16.19 2.06
CA GLN A 23 -6.46 -16.18 3.44
C GLN A 23 -6.27 -17.58 4.01
N GLY A 24 -7.14 -18.56 3.67
CA GLY A 24 -6.99 -19.95 4.06
C GLY A 24 -5.72 -20.58 3.47
N VAL A 25 -5.44 -20.33 2.20
CA VAL A 25 -4.22 -20.79 1.53
C VAL A 25 -2.98 -20.18 2.19
N ASP A 26 -2.97 -18.88 2.44
CA ASP A 26 -1.84 -18.20 3.06
C ASP A 26 -1.54 -18.74 4.47
N THR A 27 -2.57 -19.03 5.26
CA THR A 27 -2.41 -19.61 6.59
C THR A 27 -1.78 -21.02 6.52
N ALA A 28 -2.23 -21.85 5.58
CA ALA A 28 -1.64 -23.17 5.37
C ALA A 28 -0.17 -23.09 4.94
N LEU A 29 0.18 -22.14 4.08
CA LEU A 29 1.57 -21.88 3.65
C LEU A 29 2.46 -21.45 4.84
N VAL A 30 1.96 -20.59 5.74
CA VAL A 30 2.67 -20.21 6.96
C VAL A 30 2.93 -21.44 7.85
N GLU A 31 1.93 -22.31 8.04
CA GLU A 31 2.11 -23.54 8.83
C GLU A 31 3.16 -24.48 8.23
N GLU A 32 3.19 -24.61 6.92
CA GLU A 32 4.19 -25.43 6.23
C GLU A 32 5.59 -24.83 6.31
N ALA A 33 5.71 -23.51 6.15
CA ALA A 33 6.97 -22.79 6.31
C ALA A 33 7.51 -22.91 7.76
N LEU A 34 6.63 -22.88 8.77
CA LEU A 34 7.00 -23.13 10.17
C LEU A 34 7.51 -24.56 10.43
N ARG A 35 7.09 -25.53 9.60
CA ARG A 35 7.64 -26.90 9.63
C ARG A 35 8.97 -27.05 8.87
N GLY A 36 9.52 -25.92 8.36
CA GLY A 36 10.81 -25.88 7.67
C GLY A 36 10.72 -26.04 6.14
N ARG A 37 9.53 -26.00 5.53
CA ARG A 37 9.38 -26.03 4.07
C ARG A 37 9.60 -24.64 3.49
N LEU A 38 10.79 -24.43 2.94
CA LEU A 38 11.18 -23.16 2.33
C LEU A 38 10.29 -22.82 1.11
N GLU A 39 9.88 -23.82 0.35
CA GLU A 39 9.02 -23.65 -0.82
C GLU A 39 7.69 -22.98 -0.47
N ALA A 40 7.12 -23.31 0.69
CA ALA A 40 5.89 -22.68 1.17
C ALA A 40 6.10 -21.19 1.48
N PHE A 41 7.25 -20.80 2.01
CA PHE A 41 7.56 -19.37 2.19
C PHE A 41 7.81 -18.65 0.86
N ASN A 42 8.48 -19.31 -0.10
CA ASN A 42 8.69 -18.74 -1.44
C ASN A 42 7.35 -18.51 -2.16
N GLU A 43 6.38 -19.37 -1.95
CA GLU A 43 5.02 -19.18 -2.47
C GLU A 43 4.34 -17.96 -1.82
N LEU A 44 4.49 -17.73 -0.51
CA LEU A 44 4.02 -16.51 0.15
C LEU A 44 4.68 -15.27 -0.44
N VAL A 45 6.00 -15.32 -0.74
CA VAL A 45 6.69 -14.22 -1.40
C VAL A 45 6.07 -13.94 -2.76
N ALA A 46 5.91 -14.97 -3.62
CA ALA A 46 5.33 -14.81 -4.95
C ALA A 46 3.91 -14.21 -4.92
N ARG A 47 3.09 -14.60 -3.94
CA ARG A 47 1.71 -14.13 -3.80
C ARG A 47 1.60 -12.69 -3.30
N HIS A 48 2.55 -12.22 -2.52
CA HIS A 48 2.43 -10.93 -1.81
C HIS A 48 3.43 -9.86 -2.28
N GLN A 49 4.48 -10.20 -3.05
CA GLN A 49 5.53 -9.26 -3.44
C GLN A 49 5.01 -8.02 -4.19
N ASP A 50 4.11 -8.20 -5.15
CA ASP A 50 3.58 -7.10 -5.96
C ASP A 50 2.76 -6.14 -5.11
N HIS A 51 1.93 -6.68 -4.20
CA HIS A 51 1.16 -5.87 -3.25
C HIS A 51 2.08 -5.09 -2.31
N LEU A 52 3.07 -5.76 -1.71
CA LEU A 52 4.01 -5.09 -0.79
C LEU A 52 4.86 -4.05 -1.51
N TYR A 53 5.30 -4.33 -2.74
CA TYR A 53 6.03 -3.36 -3.53
C TYR A 53 5.18 -2.13 -3.83
N ALA A 54 3.94 -2.31 -4.29
CA ALA A 54 3.02 -1.20 -4.54
C ALA A 54 2.72 -0.38 -3.28
N LEU A 55 2.55 -1.04 -2.13
CA LEU A 55 2.36 -0.38 -0.85
C LEU A 55 3.59 0.44 -0.46
N VAL A 56 4.78 -0.18 -0.46
CA VAL A 56 6.02 0.47 -0.06
C VAL A 56 6.38 1.62 -1.02
N TYR A 57 6.18 1.44 -2.32
CA TYR A 57 6.44 2.49 -3.31
C TYR A 57 5.55 3.74 -3.11
N ARG A 58 4.31 3.58 -2.65
CA ARG A 58 3.47 4.74 -2.26
C ARG A 58 4.03 5.51 -1.06
N LEU A 59 4.70 4.80 -0.15
CA LEU A 59 5.32 5.40 1.05
C LEU A 59 6.69 6.00 0.73
N VAL A 60 7.47 5.31 -0.08
CA VAL A 60 8.84 5.65 -0.49
C VAL A 60 8.88 5.62 -2.01
N PRO A 61 8.64 6.76 -2.71
CA PRO A 61 8.58 6.80 -4.16
C PRO A 61 10.00 6.82 -4.76
N ASP A 62 10.75 5.78 -4.49
CA ASP A 62 12.09 5.48 -4.99
C ASP A 62 12.12 3.97 -5.20
N ARG A 63 12.40 3.53 -6.43
CA ARG A 63 12.30 2.13 -6.83
C ARG A 63 13.27 1.23 -6.10
N ASP A 64 14.51 1.66 -5.98
CA ASP A 64 15.56 0.88 -5.37
C ASP A 64 15.31 0.75 -3.87
N GLN A 65 14.98 1.87 -3.21
CA GLN A 65 14.63 1.86 -1.80
C GLN A 65 13.35 1.08 -1.51
N ALA A 66 12.36 1.12 -2.41
CA ALA A 66 11.14 0.32 -2.26
C ALA A 66 11.44 -1.18 -2.39
N ALA A 67 12.26 -1.57 -3.37
CA ALA A 67 12.69 -2.95 -3.54
C ALA A 67 13.50 -3.46 -2.33
N ASP A 68 14.45 -2.66 -1.84
CA ASP A 68 15.25 -2.98 -0.65
C ASP A 68 14.36 -3.16 0.60
N ALA A 69 13.40 -2.26 0.80
CA ALA A 69 12.49 -2.34 1.94
C ALA A 69 11.57 -3.58 1.87
N VAL A 70 11.10 -3.95 0.69
CA VAL A 70 10.30 -5.18 0.50
C VAL A 70 11.14 -6.43 0.73
N GLN A 71 12.37 -6.45 0.23
CA GLN A 71 13.29 -7.57 0.46
C GLN A 71 13.58 -7.74 1.96
N GLU A 72 13.93 -6.66 2.65
CA GLU A 72 14.16 -6.70 4.13
C GLU A 72 12.90 -7.13 4.88
N ALA A 73 11.70 -6.70 4.40
CA ALA A 73 10.44 -7.12 5.00
C ALA A 73 10.24 -8.63 4.90
N PHE A 74 10.52 -9.26 3.77
CA PHE A 74 10.44 -10.72 3.63
C PHE A 74 11.50 -11.44 4.45
N PHE A 75 12.73 -10.94 4.51
CA PHE A 75 13.75 -11.51 5.40
C PHE A 75 13.33 -11.41 6.88
N SER A 76 12.80 -10.27 7.28
CA SER A 76 12.28 -10.08 8.63
C SER A 76 11.09 -10.99 8.91
N ALA A 77 10.15 -11.14 7.97
CA ALA A 77 9.02 -12.03 8.08
C ALA A 77 9.46 -13.50 8.23
N TYR A 78 10.41 -13.97 7.43
CA TYR A 78 10.94 -15.31 7.53
C TYR A 78 11.60 -15.59 8.88
N ARG A 79 12.47 -14.70 9.34
CA ARG A 79 13.12 -14.81 10.66
C ARG A 79 12.15 -14.80 11.83
N ASN A 80 11.04 -14.09 11.67
CA ASN A 80 10.04 -13.90 12.71
C ASN A 80 8.71 -14.61 12.42
N LEU A 81 8.71 -15.64 11.56
CA LEU A 81 7.50 -16.35 11.13
C LEU A 81 6.70 -16.90 12.30
N HIS A 82 7.39 -17.36 13.35
CA HIS A 82 6.81 -17.82 14.61
C HIS A 82 6.03 -16.73 15.38
N SER A 83 6.19 -15.45 15.02
CA SER A 83 5.45 -14.35 15.63
C SER A 83 4.06 -14.15 15.01
N PHE A 84 3.77 -14.78 13.89
CA PHE A 84 2.43 -14.78 13.31
C PHE A 84 1.46 -15.49 14.25
N ARG A 85 0.40 -14.79 14.67
CA ARG A 85 -0.59 -15.29 15.65
C ARG A 85 -1.94 -15.62 15.02
N GLY A 86 -1.97 -15.79 13.71
CA GLY A 86 -3.20 -15.96 12.95
C GLY A 86 -3.77 -14.63 12.41
N GLY A 87 -4.91 -14.71 11.74
CA GLY A 87 -5.50 -13.57 11.03
C GLY A 87 -4.95 -13.41 9.61
N SER A 88 -4.98 -12.20 9.06
CA SER A 88 -4.56 -11.94 7.70
C SER A 88 -3.03 -11.91 7.57
N VAL A 89 -2.48 -12.87 6.81
CA VAL A 89 -1.05 -12.92 6.45
C VAL A 89 -0.66 -11.65 5.67
N ARG A 90 -1.52 -11.22 4.75
CA ARG A 90 -1.33 -9.98 3.99
C ARG A 90 -1.14 -8.77 4.92
N SER A 91 -2.02 -8.59 5.91
CA SER A 91 -1.92 -7.48 6.87
C SER A 91 -0.67 -7.58 7.74
N TRP A 92 -0.30 -8.79 8.15
CA TRP A 92 0.93 -9.02 8.92
C TRP A 92 2.18 -8.67 8.12
N LEU A 93 2.29 -9.13 6.85
CA LEU A 93 3.38 -8.77 5.95
C LEU A 93 3.41 -7.27 5.63
N SER A 94 2.25 -6.65 5.37
CA SER A 94 2.13 -5.21 5.15
C SER A 94 2.69 -4.40 6.32
N ARG A 95 2.38 -4.79 7.55
CA ARG A 95 2.91 -4.12 8.76
C ARG A 95 4.44 -4.22 8.86
N ILE A 96 5.02 -5.36 8.50
CA ILE A 96 6.48 -5.55 8.47
C ILE A 96 7.10 -4.66 7.38
N ALA A 97 6.52 -4.65 6.18
CA ALA A 97 7.01 -3.85 5.06
C ALA A 97 6.92 -2.33 5.32
N ILE A 98 5.83 -1.87 5.93
CA ILE A 98 5.67 -0.47 6.35
C ILE A 98 6.76 -0.09 7.35
N ASN A 99 7.02 -0.94 8.35
CA ASN A 99 8.07 -0.67 9.35
C ASN A 99 9.45 -0.60 8.69
N ALA A 100 9.79 -1.53 7.80
CA ALA A 100 11.05 -1.51 7.04
C ALA A 100 11.18 -0.21 6.21
N ALA A 101 10.14 0.19 5.49
CA ALA A 101 10.10 1.42 4.72
C ALA A 101 10.30 2.67 5.61
N MET A 102 9.64 2.72 6.77
CA MET A 102 9.78 3.84 7.71
C MET A 102 11.19 3.90 8.32
N ASP A 103 11.79 2.77 8.65
CA ASP A 103 13.15 2.73 9.21
C ASP A 103 14.20 3.12 8.15
N LEU A 104 14.05 2.67 6.89
CA LEU A 104 14.87 3.10 5.76
C LEU A 104 14.81 4.62 5.56
N GLN A 105 13.62 5.19 5.51
CA GLN A 105 13.40 6.62 5.39
C GLN A 105 14.02 7.42 6.55
N ARG A 106 13.92 6.92 7.78
CA ARG A 106 14.59 7.54 8.94
C ARG A 106 16.11 7.50 8.80
N ALA A 107 16.66 6.40 8.28
CA ALA A 107 18.10 6.26 8.07
C ALA A 107 18.61 7.24 6.99
N THR A 108 17.89 7.34 5.86
CA THR A 108 18.22 8.24 4.75
C THR A 108 18.18 9.71 5.19
N ARG A 109 17.18 10.12 5.97
CA ARG A 109 17.05 11.50 6.49
C ARG A 109 18.14 11.88 7.51
N ARG A 110 18.74 10.91 8.19
CA ARG A 110 19.87 11.17 9.13
C ARG A 110 21.20 11.36 8.41
N ARG A 111 21.32 10.95 7.14
CA ARG A 111 22.48 11.16 6.29
C ARG A 111 22.11 12.22 5.26
N PRO A 112 22.53 13.49 5.41
CA PRO A 112 22.27 14.50 4.38
C PRO A 112 23.18 14.20 3.20
N SER A 113 22.68 13.51 2.20
CA SER A 113 23.37 13.32 0.93
C SER A 113 22.35 13.26 -0.20
N GLN A 114 22.44 14.28 -1.03
CA GLN A 114 21.86 14.49 -2.36
C GLN A 114 20.36 14.83 -2.42
N PRO A 115 20.04 15.85 -3.26
CA PRO A 115 18.66 16.13 -3.63
C PRO A 115 18.05 14.88 -4.28
N TYR A 116 16.81 14.58 -3.92
CA TYR A 116 16.04 13.54 -4.62
C TYR A 116 16.05 13.83 -6.12
N PRO A 117 16.38 12.87 -6.99
CA PRO A 117 16.16 13.03 -8.41
C PRO A 117 14.69 13.35 -8.66
N GLU A 118 14.40 14.29 -9.53
CA GLU A 118 13.07 14.46 -10.11
C GLU A 118 12.78 13.19 -10.91
N TYR A 119 11.95 12.31 -10.37
CA TYR A 119 11.55 11.10 -11.07
C TYR A 119 10.35 11.41 -11.96
N GLU A 120 10.60 11.56 -13.22
CA GLU A 120 9.61 11.31 -14.27
C GLU A 120 9.47 9.79 -14.41
N ASP A 121 8.58 9.16 -13.66
CA ASP A 121 8.30 7.74 -13.80
C ASP A 121 6.93 7.51 -14.44
N GLU A 122 6.95 7.34 -15.78
CA GLU A 122 5.78 6.97 -16.56
C GLU A 122 5.38 5.48 -16.42
N SER A 123 6.10 4.66 -15.65
CA SER A 123 5.96 3.21 -15.70
C SER A 123 5.15 2.56 -14.59
N TRP A 124 4.69 3.31 -13.57
CA TRP A 124 3.76 2.74 -12.60
C TRP A 124 2.36 2.63 -13.20
N GLN A 125 1.96 1.42 -13.57
CA GLN A 125 0.59 1.12 -13.96
C GLN A 125 -0.10 0.45 -12.77
N PRO A 126 -1.29 0.93 -12.34
CA PRO A 126 -2.12 0.19 -11.41
C PRO A 126 -2.47 -1.18 -12.02
N PRO A 127 -2.72 -2.21 -11.17
CA PRO A 127 -3.16 -3.51 -11.68
C PRO A 127 -4.35 -3.31 -12.61
N ALA A 128 -4.26 -3.88 -13.83
CA ALA A 128 -5.29 -3.77 -14.83
C ALA A 128 -6.58 -4.44 -14.31
N VAL A 129 -7.67 -3.70 -14.26
CA VAL A 129 -9.00 -4.27 -14.10
C VAL A 129 -9.35 -4.90 -15.44
N ALA A 130 -9.54 -6.22 -15.48
CA ALA A 130 -9.99 -6.93 -16.67
C ALA A 130 -11.43 -6.48 -16.98
N ASP A 131 -11.76 -6.34 -18.27
CA ASP A 131 -13.11 -6.10 -18.83
C ASP A 131 -13.67 -4.67 -18.87
N GLU A 132 -12.90 -3.60 -18.74
CA GLU A 132 -13.38 -2.27 -19.06
C GLU A 132 -13.07 -1.86 -20.51
N GLU A 133 -13.92 -0.99 -21.10
CA GLU A 133 -13.70 -0.41 -22.42
C GLU A 133 -12.38 0.39 -22.48
N PRO A 134 -11.69 0.45 -23.65
CA PRO A 134 -10.38 1.12 -23.77
C PRO A 134 -10.37 2.57 -23.29
N GLU A 135 -11.47 3.33 -23.48
CA GLU A 135 -11.60 4.72 -23.03
C GLU A 135 -11.69 4.81 -21.50
N ALA A 136 -12.44 3.91 -20.86
CA ALA A 136 -12.56 3.85 -19.40
C ALA A 136 -11.20 3.49 -18.76
N LYS A 137 -10.46 2.56 -19.37
CA LYS A 137 -9.09 2.22 -18.94
C LYS A 137 -8.13 3.39 -19.05
N ALA A 138 -8.17 4.13 -20.16
CA ALA A 138 -7.31 5.31 -20.36
C ALA A 138 -7.61 6.39 -19.32
N LEU A 139 -8.88 6.68 -19.04
CA LEU A 139 -9.30 7.65 -18.04
C LEU A 139 -8.93 7.22 -16.62
N ALA A 140 -9.08 5.93 -16.28
CA ALA A 140 -8.68 5.37 -14.99
C ALA A 140 -7.15 5.48 -14.79
N ALA A 141 -6.36 5.20 -15.83
CA ALA A 141 -4.91 5.36 -15.80
C ALA A 141 -4.49 6.82 -15.62
N GLU A 142 -5.18 7.77 -16.27
CA GLU A 142 -4.91 9.19 -16.12
C GLU A 142 -5.26 9.69 -14.70
N ARG A 143 -6.42 9.28 -14.15
CA ARG A 143 -6.79 9.54 -12.75
C ARG A 143 -5.75 9.00 -11.77
N SER A 144 -5.30 7.77 -11.98
CA SER A 144 -4.28 7.13 -11.14
C SER A 144 -2.95 7.87 -11.19
N ARG A 145 -2.49 8.29 -12.38
CA ARG A 145 -1.26 9.09 -12.53
C ARG A 145 -1.37 10.45 -11.85
N ALA A 146 -2.49 11.15 -12.03
CA ALA A 146 -2.72 12.44 -11.38
C ALA A 146 -2.71 12.32 -9.85
N LEU A 147 -3.37 11.28 -9.30
CA LEU A 147 -3.39 11.02 -7.87
C LEU A 147 -2.00 10.63 -7.34
N ALA A 148 -1.26 9.77 -8.04
CA ALA A 148 0.10 9.39 -7.66
C ALA A 148 1.04 10.60 -7.62
N GLY A 149 1.02 11.44 -8.65
CA GLY A 149 1.79 12.69 -8.69
C GLY A 149 1.44 13.64 -7.54
N ALA A 150 0.15 13.81 -7.25
CA ALA A 150 -0.30 14.63 -6.12
C ALA A 150 0.15 14.07 -4.76
N LEU A 151 0.15 12.74 -4.59
CA LEU A 151 0.65 12.09 -3.37
C LEU A 151 2.17 12.29 -3.22
N VAL A 152 2.93 12.13 -4.29
CA VAL A 152 4.40 12.33 -4.29
C VAL A 152 4.75 13.78 -3.91
N ALA A 153 3.97 14.76 -4.35
CA ALA A 153 4.17 16.17 -4.03
C ALA A 153 3.90 16.52 -2.55
N LEU A 154 3.22 15.64 -1.79
CA LEU A 154 3.00 15.87 -0.37
C LEU A 154 4.29 15.74 0.44
N PRO A 155 4.43 16.52 1.53
CA PRO A 155 5.43 16.25 2.55
C PRO A 155 5.30 14.78 3.03
N PHE A 156 6.44 14.11 3.19
CA PHE A 156 6.54 12.69 3.55
C PHE A 156 5.59 12.28 4.69
N GLU A 157 5.56 13.05 5.79
CA GLU A 157 4.75 12.72 6.96
C GLU A 157 3.24 12.80 6.69
N GLN A 158 2.82 13.69 5.80
CA GLN A 158 1.41 13.83 5.41
C GLN A 158 1.02 12.71 4.46
N ARG A 159 1.85 12.45 3.43
CA ARG A 159 1.65 11.36 2.48
C ARG A 159 1.48 10.02 3.18
N ASN A 160 2.41 9.66 4.07
CA ASN A 160 2.37 8.38 4.75
C ASN A 160 1.14 8.23 5.66
N CYS A 161 0.76 9.28 6.39
CA CYS A 161 -0.47 9.22 7.18
C CYS A 161 -1.71 9.02 6.30
N ILE A 162 -1.77 9.65 5.11
CA ILE A 162 -2.88 9.46 4.15
C ILE A 162 -2.87 8.06 3.57
N VAL A 163 -1.73 7.57 3.09
CA VAL A 163 -1.63 6.22 2.51
C VAL A 163 -2.05 5.17 3.54
N LEU A 164 -1.55 5.27 4.76
CA LEU A 164 -1.89 4.31 5.82
C LEU A 164 -3.37 4.37 6.21
N PHE A 165 -3.97 5.57 6.26
CA PHE A 165 -5.35 5.74 6.67
C PHE A 165 -6.35 5.48 5.53
N ASP A 166 -6.18 6.17 4.39
CA ASP A 166 -7.17 6.20 3.30
C ASP A 166 -7.03 5.02 2.33
N VAL A 167 -5.83 4.43 2.21
CA VAL A 167 -5.58 3.32 1.26
C VAL A 167 -5.47 1.99 1.98
N GLU A 168 -4.72 1.92 3.08
CA GLU A 168 -4.45 0.67 3.79
C GLU A 168 -5.42 0.41 4.97
N GLY A 169 -6.24 1.41 5.35
CA GLY A 169 -7.29 1.26 6.36
C GLY A 169 -6.82 1.15 7.80
N TYR A 170 -5.58 1.57 8.12
CA TYR A 170 -5.10 1.63 9.50
C TYR A 170 -5.82 2.71 10.30
N ASP A 171 -6.11 2.45 11.57
CA ASP A 171 -6.67 3.45 12.45
C ASP A 171 -5.63 4.49 12.94
N TYR A 172 -6.10 5.57 13.57
CA TYR A 172 -5.21 6.64 14.05
C TYR A 172 -4.20 6.17 15.10
N ALA A 173 -4.55 5.20 15.94
CA ALA A 173 -3.69 4.69 16.99
C ALA A 173 -2.59 3.80 16.40
N GLU A 174 -2.94 2.94 15.44
CA GLU A 174 -1.98 2.12 14.71
C GLU A 174 -0.97 2.99 13.93
N ILE A 175 -1.47 4.03 13.23
CA ILE A 175 -0.60 4.98 12.51
C ILE A 175 0.32 5.74 13.47
N ALA A 176 -0.18 6.14 14.64
CA ALA A 176 0.63 6.81 15.66
C ALA A 176 1.80 5.94 16.12
N VAL A 177 1.58 4.64 16.33
CA VAL A 177 2.61 3.66 16.66
C VAL A 177 3.62 3.50 15.51
N ILE A 178 3.16 3.29 14.27
CA ILE A 178 4.00 3.13 13.07
C ILE A 178 4.88 4.36 12.85
N MET A 179 4.27 5.55 12.90
CA MET A 179 4.95 6.82 12.66
C MET A 179 5.75 7.33 13.86
N ARG A 180 5.57 6.71 15.05
CA ARG A 180 6.17 7.11 16.33
C ARG A 180 5.85 8.56 16.70
N VAL A 181 4.56 8.90 16.66
CA VAL A 181 4.03 10.23 16.97
C VAL A 181 2.72 10.12 17.77
N GLU A 182 2.28 11.23 18.36
CA GLU A 182 0.98 11.31 19.03
C GLU A 182 -0.20 11.22 18.04
N VAL A 183 -1.32 10.62 18.47
CA VAL A 183 -2.55 10.49 17.68
C VAL A 183 -3.06 11.84 17.16
N GLY A 184 -2.95 12.92 17.98
CA GLY A 184 -3.30 14.28 17.56
C GLY A 184 -2.46 14.77 16.37
N THR A 185 -1.18 14.36 16.32
CA THR A 185 -0.28 14.67 15.20
C THR A 185 -0.71 13.93 13.93
N VAL A 186 -1.11 12.65 14.02
CA VAL A 186 -1.64 11.88 12.88
C VAL A 186 -2.86 12.57 12.30
N LYS A 187 -3.86 12.90 13.13
CA LYS A 187 -5.08 13.60 12.71
C LYS A 187 -4.78 14.92 11.98
N SER A 188 -3.87 15.71 12.51
CA SER A 188 -3.48 16.99 11.91
C SER A 188 -2.72 16.83 10.60
N ARG A 189 -1.89 15.77 10.45
CA ARG A 189 -1.17 15.44 9.21
C ARG A 189 -2.14 15.00 8.12
N ILE A 190 -3.08 14.12 8.43
CA ILE A 190 -4.13 13.67 7.50
C ILE A 190 -4.97 14.87 7.03
N HIS A 191 -5.45 15.70 7.96
CA HIS A 191 -6.24 16.87 7.60
C HIS A 191 -5.50 17.81 6.65
N ARG A 192 -4.26 18.18 6.98
CA ARG A 192 -3.42 19.06 6.13
C ARG A 192 -3.10 18.41 4.79
N GLY A 193 -2.75 17.14 4.79
CA GLY A 193 -2.45 16.41 3.56
C GLY A 193 -3.66 16.32 2.62
N ARG A 194 -4.85 16.03 3.14
CA ARG A 194 -6.10 16.03 2.33
C ARG A 194 -6.41 17.41 1.77
N LEU A 195 -6.16 18.48 2.53
CA LEU A 195 -6.33 19.85 2.03
C LEU A 195 -5.37 20.14 0.88
N THR A 196 -4.10 19.76 1.01
CA THR A 196 -3.09 19.92 -0.03
C THR A 196 -3.45 19.09 -1.27
N LEU A 197 -3.82 17.82 -1.12
CA LEU A 197 -4.27 16.96 -2.23
C LEU A 197 -5.44 17.59 -2.98
N ARG A 198 -6.45 18.05 -2.25
CA ARG A 198 -7.61 18.72 -2.86
C ARG A 198 -7.20 19.93 -3.70
N ASN A 199 -6.26 20.74 -3.19
CA ASN A 199 -5.80 21.93 -3.91
C ASN A 199 -4.95 21.54 -5.13
N THR A 200 -4.07 20.56 -5.02
CA THR A 200 -3.25 20.05 -6.14
C THR A 200 -4.13 19.44 -7.24
N LEU A 201 -5.12 18.62 -6.87
CA LEU A 201 -6.03 17.97 -7.82
C LEU A 201 -7.12 18.91 -8.34
N ALA A 202 -7.25 20.14 -7.81
CA ALA A 202 -8.22 21.12 -8.30
C ALA A 202 -7.96 21.53 -9.77
N ALA A 203 -6.72 21.50 -10.23
CA ALA A 203 -6.35 21.72 -11.63
C ALA A 203 -6.81 20.58 -12.56
N SER A 204 -6.93 19.36 -12.03
CA SER A 204 -7.36 18.15 -12.76
C SER A 204 -8.81 17.75 -12.42
N ARG A 205 -9.62 18.68 -11.97
CA ARG A 205 -10.98 18.42 -11.45
C ARG A 205 -11.88 17.68 -12.43
N GLU A 206 -11.69 17.91 -13.73
CA GLU A 206 -12.50 17.27 -14.78
C GLU A 206 -12.26 15.77 -14.85
N LEU A 207 -11.06 15.29 -14.54
CA LEU A 207 -10.73 13.88 -14.48
C LEU A 207 -11.49 13.12 -13.37
N PHE A 208 -11.96 13.84 -12.33
CA PHE A 208 -12.63 13.26 -11.16
C PHE A 208 -14.12 13.58 -11.07
N ARG A 209 -14.68 14.21 -12.11
CA ARG A 209 -16.11 14.40 -12.28
C ARG A 209 -16.68 13.19 -13.04
N GLY A 210 -17.25 12.26 -12.32
CA GLY A 210 -18.04 11.13 -12.83
C GLY A 210 -19.33 11.05 -12.09
#